data_79a46a7839e564ace388ebffcf346380
#
_entry.id   79a46a7839e564ace388ebffcf346380
#
_cell.length_a   1.000
_cell.length_b   1.000
_cell.length_c   1.000
_cell.angle_alpha   90.00
_cell.angle_beta   90.00
_cell.angle_gamma   90.00
#
_symmetry.space_group_name_H-M   'P 1'
#
loop_
_entity.id
_entity.type
_entity.pdbx_description
1 polymer ?
#
loop_
_entity_poly.entity_id
_entity_poly.type
_entity_poly.pdbx_seq_one_letter_code
_entity_poly.pdbx_strand_id
1 'polypeptide(L)'
;MTEETAGAQPILRPALKVVDATLRDGGLVNDFRFSDDFVCALYAADLAAGVDYMEVGYKADRDIFDETKFGKWKFCRDEDVAAVLGGRTSRMKLACMADVGRCNFRRDICAKGNSPIDMYRIATYADTIPEAIGMLEYCDRLG
;
A
#
# COMPACT_ATOMS: atom_id res chain seq x y z
N MET A 1 9.00 -27.95 43.11
CA MET A 1 9.67 -28.10 41.82
C MET A 1 8.72 -27.50 40.77
N THR A 2 8.96 -26.26 40.40
CA THR A 2 8.21 -25.54 39.37
C THR A 2 8.93 -25.76 38.06
N GLU A 3 8.31 -26.48 37.12
CA GLU A 3 8.80 -26.60 35.75
C GLU A 3 8.71 -25.24 35.07
N GLU A 4 9.87 -24.66 34.80
CA GLU A 4 10.01 -23.49 33.94
C GLU A 4 9.72 -23.96 32.50
N THR A 5 8.53 -23.58 31.98
CA THR A 5 8.22 -23.75 30.57
C THR A 5 9.19 -22.88 29.77
N ALA A 6 10.21 -23.52 29.17
CA ALA A 6 11.11 -22.87 28.23
C ALA A 6 10.28 -22.26 27.09
N GLY A 7 10.12 -20.95 27.11
CA GLY A 7 9.43 -20.21 26.06
C GLY A 7 10.12 -20.49 24.71
N ALA A 8 9.35 -21.00 23.74
CA ALA A 8 9.87 -21.21 22.39
C ALA A 8 10.43 -19.90 21.86
N GLN A 9 11.69 -19.88 21.51
CA GLN A 9 12.32 -18.72 20.85
C GLN A 9 11.59 -18.46 19.53
N PRO A 10 11.24 -17.21 19.21
CA PRO A 10 10.59 -16.89 17.95
C PRO A 10 11.50 -17.32 16.79
N ILE A 11 10.95 -18.13 15.87
CA ILE A 11 11.67 -18.56 14.68
C ILE A 11 11.77 -17.34 13.75
N LEU A 12 12.92 -16.69 13.74
CA LEU A 12 13.20 -15.60 12.82
C LEU A 12 13.29 -16.17 11.39
N ARG A 13 12.40 -15.74 10.50
CA ARG A 13 12.41 -16.10 9.07
C ARG A 13 12.72 -14.85 8.23
N PRO A 14 14.01 -14.50 8.06
CA PRO A 14 14.40 -13.22 7.43
C PRO A 14 13.99 -13.10 5.95
N ALA A 15 13.66 -14.22 5.31
CA ALA A 15 13.13 -14.23 3.93
C ALA A 15 11.65 -13.83 3.83
N LEU A 16 10.90 -13.84 4.95
CA LEU A 16 9.50 -13.41 4.96
C LEU A 16 9.42 -11.90 5.09
N LYS A 17 8.49 -11.32 4.32
CA LYS A 17 8.14 -9.92 4.39
C LYS A 17 6.69 -9.77 4.83
N VAL A 18 6.44 -8.82 5.72
CA VAL A 18 5.11 -8.54 6.24
C VAL A 18 4.55 -7.31 5.56
N VAL A 19 3.33 -7.43 5.02
CA VAL A 19 2.58 -6.32 4.44
C VAL A 19 1.36 -6.07 5.31
N ASP A 20 1.22 -4.87 5.89
CA ASP A 20 -0.04 -4.42 6.47
C ASP A 20 -0.95 -3.89 5.35
N ALA A 21 -2.18 -4.37 5.30
CA ALA A 21 -3.18 -3.94 4.34
C ALA A 21 -4.42 -3.33 5.01
N THR A 22 -4.29 -2.85 6.25
CA THR A 22 -5.41 -2.31 7.04
C THR A 22 -6.15 -1.19 6.31
N LEU A 23 -5.42 -0.25 5.70
CA LEU A 23 -6.04 0.84 4.94
C LEU A 23 -6.66 0.34 3.64
N ARG A 24 -5.95 -0.53 2.93
CA ARG A 24 -6.42 -1.02 1.62
C ARG A 24 -7.65 -1.92 1.77
N ASP A 25 -7.62 -2.93 2.66
CA ASP A 25 -8.75 -3.84 2.87
C ASP A 25 -9.85 -3.20 3.72
N GLY A 26 -9.51 -2.52 4.82
CA GLY A 26 -10.47 -1.83 5.67
C GLY A 26 -11.21 -0.71 4.94
N GLY A 27 -10.59 -0.10 3.94
CA GLY A 27 -11.22 0.90 3.08
C GLY A 27 -12.45 0.40 2.33
N LEU A 28 -12.55 -0.90 2.08
CA LEU A 28 -13.76 -1.51 1.47
C LEU A 28 -14.99 -1.46 2.38
N VAL A 29 -14.80 -1.26 3.69
CA VAL A 29 -15.88 -1.21 4.69
C VAL A 29 -16.34 0.22 4.95
N ASN A 30 -15.44 1.22 4.83
CA ASN A 30 -15.70 2.62 5.20
C ASN A 30 -15.52 3.60 4.03
N ASP A 31 -15.58 3.13 2.78
CA ASP A 31 -15.35 3.94 1.57
C ASP A 31 -14.00 4.66 1.57
N PHE A 32 -12.97 4.08 2.16
CA PHE A 32 -11.62 4.66 2.29
C PHE A 32 -11.57 5.99 3.07
N ARG A 33 -12.51 6.18 3.99
CA ARG A 33 -12.61 7.38 4.83
C ARG A 33 -11.86 7.17 6.14
N PHE A 34 -10.55 7.31 6.08
CA PHE A 34 -9.67 7.32 7.26
C PHE A 34 -9.17 8.74 7.51
N SER A 35 -9.14 9.16 8.77
CA SER A 35 -8.53 10.42 9.16
C SER A 35 -7.00 10.35 9.04
N ASP A 36 -6.36 11.50 8.84
CA ASP A 36 -4.91 11.58 8.76
C ASP A 36 -4.25 11.14 10.06
N ASP A 37 -4.85 11.48 11.22
CA ASP A 37 -4.38 11.05 12.54
C ASP A 37 -4.39 9.53 12.69
N PHE A 38 -5.46 8.87 12.22
CA PHE A 38 -5.52 7.40 12.24
C PHE A 38 -4.42 6.80 11.37
N VAL A 39 -4.24 7.32 10.16
CA VAL A 39 -3.20 6.81 9.25
C VAL A 39 -1.80 7.03 9.81
N CYS A 40 -1.53 8.17 10.43
CA CYS A 40 -0.27 8.44 11.11
C CYS A 40 -0.04 7.50 12.30
N ALA A 41 -1.08 7.23 13.10
CA ALA A 41 -0.99 6.32 14.23
C ALA A 41 -0.75 4.87 13.79
N LEU A 42 -1.45 4.42 12.74
CA LEU A 42 -1.23 3.10 12.15
C LEU A 42 0.20 2.96 11.62
N TYR A 43 0.68 3.96 10.86
CA TYR A 43 2.06 3.98 10.37
C TYR A 43 3.08 3.84 11.51
N ALA A 44 2.88 4.55 12.62
CA ALA A 44 3.77 4.47 13.77
C ALA A 44 3.73 3.09 14.44
N ALA A 45 2.54 2.48 14.55
CA ALA A 45 2.36 1.15 15.11
C ALA A 45 3.03 0.07 14.24
N ASP A 46 2.82 0.12 12.93
CA ASP A 46 3.44 -0.80 11.96
C ASP A 46 4.97 -0.71 11.98
N LEU A 47 5.48 0.52 12.03
CA LEU A 47 6.92 0.76 12.12
C LEU A 47 7.52 0.18 13.41
N ALA A 48 6.82 0.35 14.54
CA ALA A 48 7.23 -0.20 15.84
C ALA A 48 7.14 -1.73 15.87
N ALA A 49 6.14 -2.32 15.20
CA ALA A 49 5.98 -3.76 15.05
C ALA A 49 6.98 -4.41 14.09
N GLY A 50 7.69 -3.61 13.29
CA GLY A 50 8.67 -4.11 12.33
C GLY A 50 8.04 -4.62 11.02
N VAL A 51 6.86 -4.12 10.65
CA VAL A 51 6.22 -4.35 9.36
C VAL A 51 7.15 -3.86 8.24
N ASP A 52 7.25 -4.60 7.15
CA ASP A 52 8.13 -4.27 6.01
C ASP A 52 7.45 -3.30 5.03
N TYR A 53 6.14 -3.48 4.80
CA TYR A 53 5.35 -2.67 3.86
C TYR A 53 4.00 -2.29 4.46
N MET A 54 3.60 -1.03 4.34
CA MET A 54 2.24 -0.57 4.62
C MET A 54 1.53 -0.27 3.30
N GLU A 55 0.45 -1.00 3.01
CA GLU A 55 -0.36 -0.79 1.81
C GLU A 55 -1.43 0.27 2.08
N VAL A 56 -1.18 1.47 1.56
CA VAL A 56 -1.96 2.68 1.91
C VAL A 56 -3.32 2.78 1.22
N GLY A 57 -3.58 2.00 0.19
CA GLY A 57 -4.87 1.99 -0.51
C GLY A 57 -4.75 1.63 -1.98
N TYR A 58 -5.55 2.30 -2.83
CA TYR A 58 -5.62 2.04 -4.27
C TYR A 58 -5.18 3.24 -5.10
N LYS A 59 -4.71 2.98 -6.33
CA LYS A 59 -4.61 3.95 -7.42
C LYS A 59 -5.86 3.87 -8.31
N ALA A 60 -7.04 4.10 -7.73
CA ALA A 60 -8.31 4.03 -8.48
C ALA A 60 -8.42 5.16 -9.50
N ASP A 61 -8.93 4.83 -10.69
CA ASP A 61 -9.15 5.80 -11.75
C ASP A 61 -10.32 6.73 -11.42
N ARG A 62 -10.07 8.04 -11.41
CA ARG A 62 -11.05 9.10 -11.12
C ARG A 62 -12.10 9.26 -12.22
N ASP A 63 -11.86 8.73 -13.41
CA ASP A 63 -12.84 8.72 -14.51
C ASP A 63 -13.85 7.57 -14.33
N ILE A 64 -13.55 6.59 -13.48
CA ILE A 64 -14.41 5.45 -13.16
C ILE A 64 -15.07 5.62 -11.79
N PHE A 65 -14.33 6.11 -10.80
CA PHE A 65 -14.77 6.24 -9.41
C PHE A 65 -15.01 7.70 -9.03
N ASP A 66 -16.21 7.98 -8.54
CA ASP A 66 -16.60 9.32 -8.08
C ASP A 66 -15.88 9.70 -6.78
N GLU A 67 -15.03 10.73 -6.84
CA GLU A 67 -14.24 11.22 -5.71
C GLU A 67 -15.10 11.73 -4.55
N THR A 68 -16.37 12.07 -4.77
CA THR A 68 -17.27 12.51 -3.70
C THR A 68 -17.79 11.35 -2.85
N LYS A 69 -17.75 10.13 -3.38
CA LYS A 69 -18.23 8.91 -2.73
C LYS A 69 -17.16 8.23 -1.88
N PHE A 70 -15.90 8.45 -2.18
CA PHE A 70 -14.78 7.77 -1.52
C PHE A 70 -13.81 8.74 -0.87
N GLY A 71 -13.13 8.28 0.17
CA GLY A 71 -12.02 8.99 0.78
C GLY A 71 -10.76 8.96 -0.10
N LYS A 72 -9.80 9.85 0.19
CA LYS A 72 -8.56 10.03 -0.59
C LYS A 72 -7.71 8.76 -0.73
N TRP A 73 -7.80 7.83 0.22
CA TRP A 73 -7.06 6.56 0.20
C TRP A 73 -7.56 5.55 -0.85
N LYS A 74 -8.72 5.82 -1.48
CA LYS A 74 -9.16 5.12 -2.70
C LYS A 74 -8.32 5.49 -3.91
N PHE A 75 -7.82 6.72 -3.95
CA PHE A 75 -7.11 7.26 -5.11
C PHE A 75 -5.60 7.36 -4.87
N CYS A 76 -5.16 7.42 -3.61
CA CYS A 76 -3.76 7.51 -3.18
C CYS A 76 -2.93 8.43 -4.08
N ARG A 77 -3.42 9.67 -4.30
CA ARG A 77 -2.61 10.66 -5.03
C ARG A 77 -1.28 10.84 -4.31
N ASP A 78 -0.21 10.97 -5.06
CA ASP A 78 1.13 11.07 -4.48
C ASP A 78 1.26 12.28 -3.56
N GLU A 79 0.59 13.40 -3.90
CA GLU A 79 0.50 14.59 -3.04
C GLU A 79 -0.25 14.34 -1.73
N ASP A 80 -1.34 13.56 -1.73
CA ASP A 80 -2.09 13.22 -0.52
C ASP A 80 -1.27 12.29 0.39
N VAL A 81 -0.63 11.28 -0.18
CA VAL A 81 0.25 10.37 0.56
C VAL A 81 1.44 11.12 1.13
N ALA A 82 2.07 11.99 0.34
CA ALA A 82 3.20 12.81 0.76
C ALA A 82 2.83 13.80 1.87
N ALA A 83 1.63 14.39 1.83
CA ALA A 83 1.15 15.32 2.85
C ALA A 83 0.98 14.65 4.22
N VAL A 84 0.54 13.38 4.26
CA VAL A 84 0.28 12.64 5.50
C VAL A 84 1.51 11.85 5.96
N LEU A 85 2.20 11.18 5.05
CA LEU A 85 3.29 10.25 5.32
C LEU A 85 4.65 10.69 4.76
N GLY A 86 4.69 11.81 4.04
CA GLY A 86 5.91 12.33 3.43
C GLY A 86 6.95 12.79 4.45
N GLY A 87 8.23 12.79 4.04
CA GLY A 87 9.34 13.17 4.90
C GLY A 87 9.70 12.13 5.98
N ARG A 88 8.98 11.02 6.06
CA ARG A 88 9.25 9.93 6.99
C ARG A 88 10.28 8.98 6.37
N THR A 89 11.53 9.17 6.74
CA THR A 89 12.57 8.20 6.43
C THR A 89 12.43 7.01 7.37
N SER A 90 12.04 5.86 6.87
CA SER A 90 11.99 4.64 7.66
C SER A 90 12.36 3.43 6.81
N ARG A 91 12.67 2.32 7.49
CA ARG A 91 12.86 1.02 6.85
C ARG A 91 11.56 0.44 6.28
N MET A 92 10.38 0.87 6.79
CA MET A 92 9.09 0.44 6.28
C MET A 92 8.80 1.19 4.98
N LYS A 93 8.39 0.45 3.96
CA LYS A 93 8.08 0.95 2.63
C LYS A 93 6.58 1.15 2.45
N LEU A 94 6.20 2.08 1.61
CA LEU A 94 4.80 2.31 1.25
C LEU A 94 4.45 1.51 -0.01
N ALA A 95 3.35 0.76 0.06
CA ALA A 95 2.78 0.04 -1.07
C ALA A 95 1.40 0.60 -1.44
N CYS A 96 1.01 0.42 -2.69
CA CYS A 96 -0.32 0.77 -3.16
C CYS A 96 -0.81 -0.27 -4.17
N MET A 97 -2.10 -0.61 -4.14
CA MET A 97 -2.69 -1.53 -5.10
C MET A 97 -3.15 -0.78 -6.36
N ALA A 98 -2.91 -1.39 -7.52
CA ALA A 98 -3.38 -0.92 -8.81
C ALA A 98 -4.09 -2.06 -9.54
N ASP A 99 -5.40 -1.94 -9.76
CA ASP A 99 -6.22 -2.96 -10.40
C ASP A 99 -6.23 -2.75 -11.92
N VAL A 100 -6.03 -3.83 -12.66
CA VAL A 100 -6.21 -3.83 -14.11
C VAL A 100 -7.62 -3.38 -14.48
N GLY A 101 -7.73 -2.44 -15.40
CA GLY A 101 -9.00 -1.88 -15.85
C GLY A 101 -9.69 -0.92 -14.86
N ARG A 102 -9.09 -0.67 -13.69
CA ARG A 102 -9.61 0.25 -12.66
C ARG A 102 -8.60 1.31 -12.22
N CYS A 103 -7.43 1.31 -12.83
CA CYS A 103 -6.35 2.26 -12.61
C CYS A 103 -5.89 2.84 -13.95
N ASN A 104 -5.76 4.16 -14.04
CA ASN A 104 -5.07 4.80 -15.15
C ASN A 104 -3.58 4.91 -14.84
N PHE A 105 -2.88 3.77 -14.94
CA PHE A 105 -1.48 3.67 -14.50
C PHE A 105 -0.53 4.63 -15.23
N ARG A 106 -0.82 4.97 -16.49
CA ARG A 106 0.00 5.91 -17.27
C ARG A 106 -0.11 7.36 -16.78
N ARG A 107 -1.26 7.71 -16.19
CA ARG A 107 -1.52 9.04 -15.60
C ARG A 107 -1.14 9.07 -14.12
N ASP A 108 -1.45 8.02 -13.38
CA ASP A 108 -1.50 8.05 -11.92
C ASP A 108 -0.29 7.40 -11.23
N ILE A 109 0.57 6.69 -11.98
CA ILE A 109 1.83 6.12 -11.47
C ILE A 109 3.00 6.94 -11.98
N CYS A 110 3.73 7.57 -11.06
CA CYS A 110 4.88 8.42 -11.35
C CYS A 110 6.20 7.64 -11.22
N ALA A 111 7.28 8.20 -11.79
CA ALA A 111 8.63 7.69 -11.57
C ALA A 111 9.00 7.71 -10.08
N LYS A 112 9.77 6.70 -9.64
CA LYS A 112 10.13 6.49 -8.23
C LYS A 112 10.69 7.75 -7.54
N GLY A 113 11.49 8.55 -8.24
CA GLY A 113 12.04 9.79 -7.69
C GLY A 113 11.00 10.88 -7.36
N ASN A 114 9.79 10.75 -7.89
CA ASN A 114 8.71 11.73 -7.75
C ASN A 114 7.51 11.18 -6.95
N SER A 115 7.58 9.94 -6.45
CA SER A 115 6.49 9.28 -5.74
C SER A 115 6.92 8.85 -4.34
N PRO A 116 6.06 9.01 -3.32
CA PRO A 116 6.28 8.44 -1.99
C PRO A 116 6.06 6.93 -1.95
N ILE A 117 5.44 6.34 -2.99
CA ILE A 117 5.15 4.91 -3.09
C ILE A 117 6.40 4.15 -3.52
N ASP A 118 6.71 3.08 -2.80
CA ASP A 118 7.87 2.21 -3.05
C ASP A 118 7.51 0.96 -3.87
N MET A 119 6.25 0.53 -3.82
CA MET A 119 5.82 -0.70 -4.47
C MET A 119 4.37 -0.59 -4.95
N TYR A 120 4.11 -1.00 -6.17
CA TYR A 120 2.76 -1.22 -6.67
C TYR A 120 2.45 -2.71 -6.73
N ARG A 121 1.32 -3.12 -6.10
CA ARG A 121 0.78 -4.47 -6.25
C ARG A 121 -0.28 -4.45 -7.33
N ILE A 122 0.01 -5.13 -8.44
CA ILE A 122 -0.92 -5.20 -9.57
C ILE A 122 -1.93 -6.32 -9.29
N ALA A 123 -3.22 -5.95 -9.20
CA ALA A 123 -4.31 -6.91 -9.08
C ALA A 123 -4.93 -7.17 -10.47
N THR A 124 -5.18 -8.45 -10.76
CA THR A 124 -5.72 -8.87 -12.07
C THR A 124 -6.52 -10.16 -11.93
N TYR A 125 -7.35 -10.43 -12.92
CA TYR A 125 -8.01 -11.71 -13.13
C TYR A 125 -7.26 -12.51 -14.20
N ALA A 126 -7.57 -13.80 -14.31
CA ALA A 126 -6.88 -14.70 -15.23
C ALA A 126 -7.00 -14.29 -16.71
N ASP A 127 -8.12 -13.69 -17.07
CA ASP A 127 -8.40 -13.21 -18.43
C ASP A 127 -7.74 -11.86 -18.77
N THR A 128 -7.23 -11.13 -17.77
CA THR A 128 -6.57 -9.82 -17.94
C THR A 128 -5.09 -9.84 -17.57
N ILE A 129 -4.46 -11.01 -17.55
CA ILE A 129 -3.01 -11.16 -17.30
C ILE A 129 -2.14 -10.38 -18.32
N PRO A 130 -2.44 -10.36 -19.63
CA PRO A 130 -1.63 -9.59 -20.58
C PRO A 130 -1.55 -8.11 -20.26
N GLU A 131 -2.67 -7.50 -19.83
CA GLU A 131 -2.73 -6.11 -19.40
C GLU A 131 -1.93 -5.88 -18.12
N ALA A 132 -2.00 -6.82 -17.17
CA ALA A 132 -1.19 -6.77 -15.94
C ALA A 132 0.31 -6.80 -16.24
N ILE A 133 0.76 -7.61 -17.20
CA ILE A 133 2.15 -7.63 -17.64
C ILE A 133 2.55 -6.26 -18.17
N GLY A 134 1.72 -5.63 -19.00
CA GLY A 134 1.97 -4.28 -19.50
C GLY A 134 2.07 -3.22 -18.40
N MET A 135 1.29 -3.34 -17.33
CA MET A 135 1.40 -2.48 -16.15
C MET A 135 2.69 -2.72 -15.37
N LEU A 136 3.09 -3.99 -15.19
CA LEU A 136 4.35 -4.36 -14.51
C LEU A 136 5.57 -3.82 -15.28
N GLU A 137 5.61 -4.01 -16.58
CA GLU A 137 6.68 -3.48 -17.44
C GLU A 137 6.75 -1.94 -17.41
N TYR A 138 5.58 -1.29 -17.30
CA TYR A 138 5.52 0.17 -17.15
C TYR A 138 6.12 0.60 -15.81
N CYS A 139 5.75 -0.04 -14.70
CA CYS A 139 6.28 0.25 -13.38
C CYS A 139 7.79 -0.01 -13.30
N ASP A 140 8.26 -1.12 -13.87
CA ASP A 140 9.70 -1.47 -13.93
C ASP A 140 10.54 -0.38 -14.60
N ARG A 141 10.04 0.20 -15.71
CA ARG A 141 10.71 1.32 -16.40
C ARG A 141 10.77 2.62 -15.60
N LEU A 142 9.88 2.76 -14.63
CA LEU A 142 9.83 3.95 -13.76
C LEU A 142 10.71 3.84 -12.50
N GLY A 143 11.29 2.67 -12.23
CA GLY A 143 12.17 2.35 -11.09
C GLY A 143 11.37 1.80 -9.93
#